data_819ed05db5fa3a4dad2f46dda899fc92
#
_entry.id   819ed05db5fa3a4dad2f46dda899fc92
#
_cell.length_a   1.000
_cell.length_b   1.000
_cell.length_c   1.000
_cell.angle_alpha   90.00
_cell.angle_beta   90.00
_cell.angle_gamma   90.00
#
_symmetry.space_group_name_H-M   'P 1'
#
loop_
_entity.id
_entity.type
_entity.pdbx_description
1 polymer ?
#
loop_
_entity_poly.entity_id
_entity_poly.type
_entity_poly.pdbx_seq_one_letter_code
_entity_poly.pdbx_strand_id
1 'polypeptide(L)'
;MKRLLLPILILLSLPLIFQSTPTEILKLKVFDTFVTTPEPSGNFVILNITEEDVANEGGWPFPRRTLAQIQVDLINSGAMGVGWVIGFPQADRMGGDETFAQTLGYAPSVLAMFENANGKYPKTTGTVIKGNDVGGMFTPGVIQNIDILQNQANQGIASAPVDIDNLVRRIPLLLKTPDGYVSSFGTEVLKVLTGAKTYIITTNDNGIQEISVRGIPPVKTDSLGRKWISWINTPQTNLKE
;
A
#
# COMPACT_ATOMS: atom_id res chain seq x y z
N MET A 1 -15.34 52.33 10.09
CA MET A 1 -15.38 50.87 10.14
C MET A 1 -15.38 50.21 8.76
N LYS A 2 -16.23 50.60 7.76
CA LYS A 2 -16.27 49.94 6.43
C LYS A 2 -14.96 50.02 5.64
N ARG A 3 -14.13 51.08 5.79
CA ARG A 3 -12.87 51.26 5.03
C ARG A 3 -11.70 50.37 5.52
N LEU A 4 -11.79 49.80 6.70
CA LEU A 4 -10.81 48.85 7.27
C LEU A 4 -11.15 47.38 6.99
N LEU A 5 -12.38 47.09 6.61
CA LEU A 5 -12.86 45.72 6.37
C LEU A 5 -12.19 45.10 5.14
N LEU A 6 -12.01 45.86 4.07
CA LEU A 6 -11.39 45.38 2.83
C LEU A 6 -9.93 44.97 3.00
N PRO A 7 -9.02 45.81 3.58
CA PRO A 7 -7.64 45.41 3.80
C PRO A 7 -7.52 44.25 4.81
N ILE A 8 -8.41 44.14 5.81
CA ILE A 8 -8.44 42.99 6.72
C ILE A 8 -8.83 41.70 5.97
N LEU A 9 -9.83 41.75 5.11
CA LEU A 9 -10.23 40.60 4.27
C LEU A 9 -9.11 40.18 3.31
N ILE A 10 -8.41 41.14 2.70
CA ILE A 10 -7.25 40.87 1.85
C ILE A 10 -6.13 40.22 2.68
N LEU A 11 -5.81 40.74 3.86
CA LEU A 11 -4.79 40.17 4.74
C LEU A 11 -5.14 38.75 5.20
N LEU A 12 -6.40 38.47 5.49
CA LEU A 12 -6.91 37.14 5.85
C LEU A 12 -6.94 36.17 4.66
N SER A 13 -7.04 36.67 3.44
CA SER A 13 -7.01 35.83 2.21
C SER A 13 -5.58 35.52 1.75
N LEU A 14 -4.57 36.29 2.14
CA LEU A 14 -3.17 36.06 1.75
C LEU A 14 -2.66 34.65 2.09
N PRO A 15 -2.91 34.07 3.26
CA PRO A 15 -2.51 32.70 3.57
C PRO A 15 -3.19 31.65 2.69
N LEU A 16 -4.38 31.91 2.16
CA LEU A 16 -5.10 31.01 1.26
C LEU A 16 -4.54 31.05 -0.17
N ILE A 17 -4.00 32.21 -0.57
CA ILE A 17 -3.39 32.44 -1.89
C ILE A 17 -1.93 31.96 -1.89
N PHE A 18 -1.18 32.27 -0.87
CA PHE A 18 0.18 31.78 -0.66
C PHE A 18 0.09 30.46 0.10
N GLN A 19 0.17 29.32 -0.59
CA GLN A 19 0.18 27.97 0.00
C GLN A 19 1.37 27.82 0.98
N SER A 20 1.20 28.41 2.18
CA SER A 20 2.19 28.29 3.24
C SER A 20 2.02 26.98 4.01
N THR A 21 3.10 26.45 4.54
CA THR A 21 3.07 25.21 5.36
C THR A 21 1.96 25.21 6.43
N PRO A 22 1.76 26.29 7.23
CA PRO A 22 0.68 26.32 8.23
C PRO A 22 -0.72 26.25 7.62
N THR A 23 -0.95 26.88 6.46
CA THR A 23 -2.27 26.85 5.80
C THR A 23 -2.57 25.49 5.21
N GLU A 24 -1.58 24.80 4.65
CA GLU A 24 -1.76 23.42 4.17
C GLU A 24 -2.03 22.45 5.33
N ILE A 25 -1.33 22.57 6.46
CA ILE A 25 -1.61 21.77 7.66
C ILE A 25 -3.04 22.02 8.17
N LEU A 26 -3.46 23.30 8.24
CA LEU A 26 -4.80 23.65 8.69
C LEU A 26 -5.86 23.07 7.75
N LYS A 27 -5.67 23.18 6.44
CA LYS A 27 -6.54 22.61 5.41
C LYS A 27 -6.67 21.08 5.55
N LEU A 28 -5.56 20.38 5.76
CA LEU A 28 -5.57 18.94 5.98
C LEU A 28 -6.30 18.55 7.26
N LYS A 29 -6.08 19.27 8.37
CA LYS A 29 -6.81 19.05 9.63
C LYS A 29 -8.31 19.31 9.51
N VAL A 30 -8.70 20.36 8.79
CA VAL A 30 -10.13 20.62 8.52
C VAL A 30 -10.70 19.49 7.67
N PHE A 31 -9.97 19.03 6.64
CA PHE A 31 -10.39 17.88 5.84
C PHE A 31 -10.62 16.63 6.70
N ASP A 32 -9.72 16.33 7.66
CA ASP A 32 -9.86 15.16 8.55
C ASP A 32 -11.14 15.17 9.36
N THR A 33 -11.71 16.36 9.67
CA THR A 33 -12.97 16.45 10.41
C THR A 33 -14.19 16.07 9.59
N PHE A 34 -14.08 16.06 8.26
CA PHE A 34 -15.15 15.68 7.33
C PHE A 34 -15.01 14.27 6.77
N VAL A 35 -13.87 13.60 7.03
CA VAL A 35 -13.69 12.21 6.59
C VAL A 35 -14.58 11.30 7.43
N THR A 36 -15.46 10.57 6.75
CA THR A 36 -16.31 9.56 7.40
C THR A 36 -15.56 8.23 7.48
N THR A 37 -15.69 7.55 8.61
CA THR A 37 -15.19 6.19 8.80
C THR A 37 -16.22 5.21 8.25
N PRO A 38 -15.93 4.48 7.16
CA PRO A 38 -16.86 3.48 6.63
C PRO A 38 -16.89 2.24 7.54
N GLU A 39 -17.98 1.49 7.46
CA GLU A 39 -18.06 0.19 8.12
C GLU A 39 -17.08 -0.81 7.47
N PRO A 40 -16.44 -1.69 8.26
CA PRO A 40 -15.58 -2.75 7.74
C PRO A 40 -16.36 -3.69 6.81
N SER A 41 -15.75 -4.06 5.69
CA SER A 41 -16.39 -4.99 4.74
C SER A 41 -16.49 -6.43 5.23
N GLY A 42 -15.71 -6.81 6.26
CA GLY A 42 -15.60 -8.19 6.74
C GLY A 42 -14.81 -9.13 5.81
N ASN A 43 -14.33 -8.64 4.66
CA ASN A 43 -13.61 -9.46 3.68
C ASN A 43 -12.12 -9.60 3.99
N PHE A 44 -11.60 -8.81 4.92
CA PHE A 44 -10.20 -8.80 5.30
C PHE A 44 -10.05 -8.99 6.80
N VAL A 45 -9.13 -9.86 7.17
CA VAL A 45 -8.72 -10.08 8.56
C VAL A 45 -7.26 -9.65 8.68
N ILE A 46 -6.95 -8.86 9.69
CA ILE A 46 -5.59 -8.44 10.01
C ILE A 46 -5.12 -9.28 11.19
N LEU A 47 -4.09 -10.08 10.96
CA LEU A 47 -3.40 -10.80 12.02
C LEU A 47 -2.16 -10.02 12.44
N ASN A 48 -2.09 -9.66 13.70
CA ASN A 48 -0.93 -8.98 14.27
C ASN A 48 -0.02 -10.00 14.94
N ILE A 49 1.27 -9.89 14.66
CA ILE A 49 2.31 -10.53 15.48
C ILE A 49 2.58 -9.59 16.64
N THR A 50 2.26 -10.05 17.86
CA THR A 50 2.42 -9.27 19.08
C THR A 50 3.78 -9.50 19.72
N GLU A 51 4.17 -8.66 20.69
CA GLU A 51 5.38 -8.85 21.50
C GLU A 51 5.31 -10.17 22.29
N GLU A 52 4.12 -10.62 22.68
CA GLU A 52 3.91 -11.90 23.36
C GLU A 52 4.17 -13.07 22.42
N ASP A 53 3.70 -13.00 21.17
CA ASP A 53 3.99 -14.02 20.16
C ASP A 53 5.50 -14.11 19.88
N VAL A 54 6.16 -12.94 19.77
CA VAL A 54 7.61 -12.87 19.59
C VAL A 54 8.36 -13.52 20.76
N ALA A 55 7.91 -13.26 21.99
CA ALA A 55 8.53 -13.87 23.19
C ALA A 55 8.32 -15.40 23.26
N ASN A 56 7.12 -15.87 22.89
CA ASN A 56 6.78 -17.30 22.90
C ASN A 56 7.54 -18.08 21.82
N GLU A 57 7.80 -17.49 20.66
CA GLU A 57 8.53 -18.08 19.54
C GLU A 57 10.08 -17.92 19.65
N GLY A 58 10.57 -17.34 20.74
CA GLY A 58 12.00 -17.20 21.00
C GLY A 58 12.67 -16.03 20.30
N GLY A 59 11.90 -15.06 19.81
CA GLY A 59 12.40 -13.80 19.25
C GLY A 59 12.03 -13.56 17.78
N TRP A 60 12.26 -12.34 17.32
CA TRP A 60 12.07 -11.93 15.94
C TRP A 60 13.42 -11.83 15.20
N PRO A 61 13.51 -12.17 13.92
CA PRO A 61 12.45 -12.68 13.04
C PRO A 61 12.13 -14.16 13.28
N PHE A 62 10.87 -14.56 13.07
CA PHE A 62 10.47 -15.96 13.15
C PHE A 62 11.18 -16.80 12.07
N PRO A 63 11.51 -18.08 12.37
CA PRO A 63 11.99 -19.01 11.37
C PRO A 63 11.01 -19.12 10.20
N ARG A 64 11.52 -19.27 8.98
CA ARG A 64 10.65 -19.43 7.80
C ARG A 64 9.71 -20.62 7.89
N ARG A 65 10.10 -21.67 8.63
CA ARG A 65 9.24 -22.83 8.87
C ARG A 65 8.00 -22.48 9.71
N THR A 66 8.14 -21.60 10.70
CA THR A 66 6.99 -21.06 11.47
C THR A 66 6.06 -20.25 10.56
N LEU A 67 6.61 -19.36 9.72
CA LEU A 67 5.81 -18.60 8.77
C LEU A 67 5.13 -19.51 7.72
N ALA A 68 5.80 -20.58 7.30
CA ALA A 68 5.21 -21.58 6.42
C ALA A 68 4.01 -22.28 7.06
N GLN A 69 4.11 -22.64 8.34
CA GLN A 69 2.99 -23.25 9.08
C GLN A 69 1.83 -22.27 9.20
N ILE A 70 2.08 -21.02 9.57
CA ILE A 70 1.04 -19.96 9.61
C ILE A 70 0.36 -19.81 8.24
N GLN A 71 1.11 -19.82 7.14
CA GLN A 71 0.55 -19.76 5.78
C GLN A 71 -0.43 -20.92 5.53
N VAL A 72 -0.04 -22.13 5.90
CA VAL A 72 -0.88 -23.34 5.75
C VAL A 72 -2.14 -23.25 6.61
N ASP A 73 -2.00 -22.83 7.86
CA ASP A 73 -3.11 -22.74 8.81
C ASP A 73 -4.14 -21.70 8.37
N LEU A 74 -3.70 -20.56 7.83
CA LEU A 74 -4.58 -19.54 7.25
C LEU A 74 -5.37 -20.09 6.05
N ILE A 75 -4.71 -20.83 5.16
CA ILE A 75 -5.37 -21.44 3.99
C ILE A 75 -6.38 -22.50 4.46
N ASN A 76 -6.01 -23.33 5.40
CA ASN A 76 -6.88 -24.37 5.96
C ASN A 76 -8.10 -23.75 6.70
N SER A 77 -7.94 -22.54 7.24
CA SER A 77 -9.02 -21.77 7.84
C SER A 77 -9.92 -21.06 6.82
N GLY A 78 -9.66 -21.24 5.52
CA GLY A 78 -10.49 -20.72 4.44
C GLY A 78 -10.04 -19.38 3.86
N ALA A 79 -8.82 -18.91 4.16
CA ALA A 79 -8.28 -17.71 3.53
C ALA A 79 -8.11 -17.93 2.03
N MET A 80 -8.72 -17.06 1.20
CA MET A 80 -8.62 -17.10 -0.27
C MET A 80 -7.26 -16.59 -0.77
N GLY A 81 -6.53 -15.87 0.05
CA GLY A 81 -5.19 -15.38 -0.22
C GLY A 81 -4.58 -14.75 1.01
N VAL A 82 -3.26 -14.63 1.05
CA VAL A 82 -2.50 -14.13 2.20
C VAL A 82 -1.57 -13.02 1.77
N GLY A 83 -1.62 -11.91 2.51
CA GLY A 83 -0.71 -10.78 2.34
C GLY A 83 0.26 -10.68 3.51
N TRP A 84 1.55 -10.78 3.26
CA TRP A 84 2.61 -10.64 4.25
C TRP A 84 3.18 -9.23 4.24
N VAL A 85 2.84 -8.42 5.23
CA VAL A 85 3.42 -7.07 5.41
C VAL A 85 4.79 -7.19 6.09
N ILE A 86 5.59 -8.10 5.59
CA ILE A 86 6.94 -8.42 6.06
C ILE A 86 7.86 -8.47 4.82
N GLY A 87 9.04 -7.87 4.92
CA GLY A 87 10.09 -7.99 3.92
C GLY A 87 11.06 -9.10 4.24
N PHE A 88 11.51 -9.82 3.21
CA PHE A 88 12.42 -10.97 3.33
C PHE A 88 13.69 -10.74 2.48
N PRO A 89 14.53 -9.73 2.82
CA PRO A 89 15.67 -9.36 2.01
C PRO A 89 16.89 -10.31 2.14
N GLN A 90 16.85 -11.19 3.12
CA GLN A 90 17.94 -12.11 3.45
C GLN A 90 17.42 -13.54 3.62
N ALA A 91 18.25 -14.53 3.28
CA ALA A 91 17.95 -15.93 3.55
C ALA A 91 17.82 -16.18 5.06
N ASP A 92 16.96 -17.13 5.40
CA ASP A 92 16.79 -17.55 6.78
C ASP A 92 18.04 -18.28 7.29
N ARG A 93 18.61 -17.80 8.38
CA ARG A 93 19.77 -18.43 9.02
C ARG A 93 19.46 -19.81 9.63
N MET A 94 18.19 -20.08 9.90
CA MET A 94 17.72 -21.35 10.46
C MET A 94 17.23 -22.32 9.36
N GLY A 95 17.27 -21.87 8.10
CA GLY A 95 16.72 -22.60 6.95
C GLY A 95 15.19 -22.52 6.90
N GLY A 96 14.59 -23.01 5.82
CA GLY A 96 13.16 -23.05 5.64
C GLY A 96 12.63 -22.13 4.55
N ASP A 97 13.49 -21.39 3.86
CA ASP A 97 13.10 -20.56 2.73
C ASP A 97 12.38 -21.36 1.64
N GLU A 98 12.87 -22.57 1.33
CA GLU A 98 12.23 -23.49 0.38
C GLU A 98 10.84 -23.93 0.86
N THR A 99 10.71 -24.24 2.13
CA THR A 99 9.43 -24.67 2.72
C THR A 99 8.44 -23.52 2.65
N PHE A 100 8.85 -22.31 3.04
CA PHE A 100 7.98 -21.14 2.98
C PHE A 100 7.62 -20.79 1.54
N ALA A 101 8.58 -20.82 0.61
CA ALA A 101 8.33 -20.61 -0.80
C ALA A 101 7.27 -21.56 -1.36
N GLN A 102 7.34 -22.85 -1.02
CA GLN A 102 6.34 -23.83 -1.44
C GLN A 102 4.93 -23.47 -0.92
N THR A 103 4.81 -23.09 0.35
CA THR A 103 3.50 -22.77 0.95
C THR A 103 2.91 -21.47 0.38
N LEU A 104 3.74 -20.51 -0.03
CA LEU A 104 3.28 -19.31 -0.73
C LEU A 104 2.60 -19.63 -2.07
N GLY A 105 2.95 -20.75 -2.70
CA GLY A 105 2.32 -21.22 -3.94
C GLY A 105 0.95 -21.91 -3.75
N TYR A 106 0.51 -22.18 -2.51
CA TYR A 106 -0.75 -22.91 -2.26
C TYR A 106 -2.00 -22.03 -2.44
N ALA A 107 -1.86 -20.72 -2.29
CA ALA A 107 -2.92 -19.74 -2.52
C ALA A 107 -2.34 -18.41 -3.04
N PRO A 108 -3.17 -17.53 -3.60
CA PRO A 108 -2.74 -16.19 -3.97
C PRO A 108 -2.02 -15.50 -2.81
N SER A 109 -0.71 -15.27 -2.96
CA SER A 109 0.12 -14.69 -1.91
C SER A 109 0.82 -13.43 -2.39
N VAL A 110 0.92 -12.42 -1.51
CA VAL A 110 1.61 -11.16 -1.78
C VAL A 110 2.61 -10.87 -0.66
N LEU A 111 3.85 -10.60 -1.03
CA LEU A 111 4.91 -10.16 -0.13
C LEU A 111 5.09 -8.64 -0.21
N ALA A 112 5.31 -8.00 0.93
CA ALA A 112 5.64 -6.59 0.96
C ALA A 112 7.07 -6.32 0.46
N MET A 113 7.21 -5.20 -0.25
CA MET A 113 8.48 -4.53 -0.49
C MET A 113 8.42 -3.15 0.15
N PHE A 114 9.55 -2.62 0.58
CA PHE A 114 9.63 -1.30 1.20
C PHE A 114 10.52 -0.38 0.38
N GLU A 115 10.11 0.87 0.20
CA GLU A 115 10.91 1.85 -0.53
C GLU A 115 12.27 2.07 0.13
N ASN A 116 13.28 2.17 -0.71
CA ASN A 116 14.66 2.45 -0.31
C ASN A 116 15.38 3.17 -1.44
N ALA A 117 15.91 4.35 -1.17
CA ALA A 117 16.62 5.17 -2.17
C ALA A 117 17.87 4.48 -2.77
N ASN A 118 18.47 3.56 -2.02
CA ASN A 118 19.61 2.74 -2.49
C ASN A 118 19.18 1.34 -2.96
N GLY A 119 17.86 1.12 -3.07
CA GLY A 119 17.28 -0.16 -3.50
C GLY A 119 17.35 -0.36 -5.02
N LYS A 120 16.86 -1.50 -5.45
CA LYS A 120 16.71 -1.81 -6.87
C LYS A 120 15.27 -1.55 -7.31
N TYR A 121 15.08 -1.26 -8.60
CA TYR A 121 13.73 -1.24 -9.14
C TYR A 121 13.17 -2.66 -9.19
N PRO A 122 11.94 -2.88 -8.68
CA PRO A 122 11.31 -4.19 -8.76
C PRO A 122 10.80 -4.47 -10.17
N LYS A 123 10.48 -5.73 -10.42
CA LYS A 123 9.84 -6.13 -11.68
C LYS A 123 8.49 -5.40 -11.84
N THR A 124 8.27 -4.83 -13.02
CA THR A 124 7.04 -4.11 -13.33
C THR A 124 5.85 -5.03 -13.44
N THR A 125 4.67 -4.52 -13.09
CA THR A 125 3.39 -5.20 -13.31
C THR A 125 2.84 -4.90 -14.69
N GLY A 126 2.02 -5.79 -15.22
CA GLY A 126 1.32 -5.55 -16.50
C GLY A 126 0.39 -4.34 -16.39
N THR A 127 0.51 -3.39 -17.31
CA THR A 127 -0.33 -2.20 -17.39
C THR A 127 -0.80 -1.93 -18.80
N VAL A 128 -2.03 -1.41 -18.93
CA VAL A 128 -2.59 -0.86 -20.17
C VAL A 128 -2.95 0.59 -19.90
N ILE A 129 -2.35 1.52 -20.63
CA ILE A 129 -2.60 2.95 -20.48
C ILE A 129 -3.63 3.39 -21.52
N LYS A 130 -4.71 4.02 -21.06
CA LYS A 130 -5.73 4.68 -21.89
C LYS A 130 -5.52 6.19 -21.79
N GLY A 131 -4.99 6.78 -22.83
CA GLY A 131 -4.55 8.17 -22.90
C GLY A 131 -3.03 8.29 -22.99
N ASN A 132 -2.49 9.44 -22.60
CA ASN A 132 -1.05 9.69 -22.63
C ASN A 132 -0.37 9.14 -21.36
N ASP A 133 0.87 8.68 -21.47
CA ASP A 133 1.66 8.30 -20.27
C ASP A 133 2.19 9.57 -19.55
N VAL A 134 1.32 10.20 -18.79
CA VAL A 134 1.55 11.51 -18.15
C VAL A 134 1.96 11.40 -16.67
N GLY A 135 2.69 10.41 -16.28
CA GLY A 135 3.29 10.46 -14.96
C GLY A 135 2.78 9.42 -13.98
N GLY A 136 2.57 9.82 -12.74
CA GLY A 136 2.35 8.97 -11.58
C GLY A 136 3.38 9.27 -10.50
N MET A 137 3.16 8.74 -9.31
CA MET A 137 4.14 8.84 -8.23
C MET A 137 5.32 7.92 -8.51
N PHE A 138 6.54 8.47 -8.49
CA PHE A 138 7.77 7.72 -8.76
C PHE A 138 8.29 7.04 -7.49
N THR A 139 8.75 5.80 -7.58
CA THR A 139 9.47 5.13 -6.49
C THR A 139 10.98 5.22 -6.68
N PRO A 140 11.76 5.55 -5.62
CA PRO A 140 13.22 5.63 -5.74
C PRO A 140 13.91 4.27 -5.85
N GLY A 141 13.20 3.18 -5.61
CA GLY A 141 13.67 1.81 -5.52
C GLY A 141 13.12 1.10 -4.29
N VAL A 142 13.40 -0.17 -4.13
CA VAL A 142 12.88 -0.99 -3.02
C VAL A 142 13.92 -1.96 -2.47
N ILE A 143 13.72 -2.35 -1.23
CA ILE A 143 14.30 -3.57 -0.66
C ILE A 143 13.47 -4.73 -1.19
N GLN A 144 14.08 -5.59 -2.00
CA GLN A 144 13.44 -6.76 -2.60
C GLN A 144 13.50 -7.97 -1.66
N ASN A 145 12.54 -8.87 -1.83
CA ASN A 145 12.59 -10.18 -1.20
C ASN A 145 13.60 -11.09 -1.91
N ILE A 146 14.08 -12.15 -1.26
CA ILE A 146 15.00 -13.13 -1.88
C ILE A 146 14.31 -13.85 -3.03
N ASP A 147 15.10 -14.25 -4.04
CA ASP A 147 14.60 -14.80 -5.30
C ASP A 147 13.67 -15.99 -5.13
N ILE A 148 14.01 -16.90 -4.21
CA ILE A 148 13.19 -18.10 -3.99
C ILE A 148 11.77 -17.78 -3.54
N LEU A 149 11.57 -16.72 -2.75
CA LEU A 149 10.24 -16.29 -2.28
C LEU A 149 9.52 -15.45 -3.35
N GLN A 150 10.22 -14.50 -3.98
CA GLN A 150 9.60 -13.64 -4.98
C GLN A 150 9.17 -14.37 -6.26
N ASN A 151 9.72 -15.56 -6.53
CA ASN A 151 9.31 -16.40 -7.65
C ASN A 151 8.01 -17.19 -7.38
N GLN A 152 7.58 -17.29 -6.11
CA GLN A 152 6.40 -18.04 -5.69
C GLN A 152 5.22 -17.13 -5.28
N ALA A 153 5.48 -15.87 -4.98
CA ALA A 153 4.46 -14.91 -4.57
C ALA A 153 4.54 -13.62 -5.38
N ASN A 154 3.41 -12.95 -5.51
CA ASN A 154 3.38 -11.59 -6.04
C ASN A 154 4.00 -10.62 -5.04
N GLN A 155 4.34 -9.41 -5.48
CA GLN A 155 4.96 -8.42 -4.64
C GLN A 155 4.32 -7.05 -4.82
N GLY A 156 4.18 -6.32 -3.71
CA GLY A 156 3.66 -4.96 -3.73
C GLY A 156 4.41 -4.05 -2.76
N ILE A 157 4.50 -2.77 -3.09
CA ILE A 157 5.17 -1.77 -2.26
C ILE A 157 4.26 -1.37 -1.10
N ALA A 158 4.71 -1.60 0.13
CA ALA A 158 3.96 -1.30 1.35
C ALA A 158 4.30 0.08 1.95
N SER A 159 5.16 0.84 1.29
CA SER A 159 5.45 2.22 1.69
C SER A 159 4.36 3.17 1.22
N ALA A 160 4.09 4.20 2.01
CA ALA A 160 3.15 5.26 1.68
C ALA A 160 3.77 6.63 1.97
N PRO A 161 3.54 7.62 1.09
CA PRO A 161 4.03 8.97 1.32
C PRO A 161 3.28 9.60 2.49
N VAL A 162 3.99 10.35 3.30
CA VAL A 162 3.39 11.19 4.33
C VAL A 162 3.06 12.57 3.78
N ASP A 163 2.00 13.18 4.28
CA ASP A 163 1.69 14.58 4.03
C ASP A 163 2.62 15.49 4.88
N ILE A 164 2.54 16.80 4.69
CA ILE A 164 3.43 17.79 5.33
C ILE A 164 3.40 17.78 6.87
N ASP A 165 2.35 17.18 7.44
CA ASP A 165 2.19 17.01 8.91
C ASP A 165 2.53 15.59 9.39
N ASN A 166 3.25 14.81 8.58
CA ASN A 166 3.66 13.42 8.82
C ASN A 166 2.52 12.41 8.97
N LEU A 167 1.31 12.73 8.50
CA LEU A 167 0.21 11.78 8.46
C LEU A 167 0.05 11.19 7.05
N VAL A 168 -0.28 9.90 6.98
CA VAL A 168 -0.60 9.23 5.73
C VAL A 168 -2.10 9.38 5.46
N ARG A 169 -2.47 10.13 4.41
CA ARG A 169 -3.88 10.28 3.99
C ARG A 169 -4.14 9.75 2.59
N ARG A 170 -3.09 9.55 1.83
CA ARG A 170 -3.19 9.11 0.43
C ARG A 170 -2.19 8.00 0.18
N ILE A 171 -2.63 6.96 -0.50
CA ILE A 171 -1.76 5.87 -0.93
C ILE A 171 -1.70 5.84 -2.46
N PRO A 172 -0.52 5.66 -3.06
CA PRO A 172 -0.43 5.37 -4.48
C PRO A 172 -1.02 3.98 -4.73
N LEU A 173 -1.83 3.83 -5.75
CA LEU A 173 -2.30 2.51 -6.19
C LEU A 173 -1.23 1.81 -7.03
N LEU A 174 -0.55 2.59 -7.87
CA LEU A 174 0.61 2.16 -8.64
C LEU A 174 1.72 3.21 -8.49
N LEU A 175 2.97 2.75 -8.48
CA LEU A 175 4.15 3.60 -8.48
C LEU A 175 4.90 3.45 -9.81
N LYS A 176 5.44 4.54 -10.31
CA LYS A 176 6.20 4.56 -11.56
C LYS A 176 7.66 4.23 -11.31
N THR A 177 8.24 3.45 -12.21
CA THR A 177 9.69 3.18 -12.33
C THR A 177 10.14 3.61 -13.73
N PRO A 178 11.44 3.62 -14.04
CA PRO A 178 11.92 3.86 -15.40
C PRO A 178 11.35 2.88 -16.44
N ASP A 179 11.07 1.65 -16.04
CA ASP A 179 10.66 0.56 -16.93
C ASP A 179 9.13 0.34 -16.98
N GLY A 180 8.34 1.09 -16.19
CA GLY A 180 6.88 0.94 -16.14
C GLY A 180 6.30 1.16 -14.75
N TYR A 181 5.27 0.41 -14.39
CA TYR A 181 4.57 0.57 -13.12
C TYR A 181 4.73 -0.66 -12.22
N VAL A 182 4.72 -0.41 -10.92
CA VAL A 182 4.70 -1.41 -9.85
C VAL A 182 3.51 -1.13 -8.94
N SER A 183 2.83 -2.16 -8.48
CA SER A 183 1.67 -2.02 -7.61
C SER A 183 2.06 -1.72 -6.17
N SER A 184 1.23 -0.94 -5.47
CA SER A 184 1.26 -0.94 -4.02
C SER A 184 0.77 -2.28 -3.47
N PHE A 185 1.13 -2.59 -2.23
CA PHE A 185 0.82 -3.86 -1.59
C PHE A 185 -0.68 -4.18 -1.59
N GLY A 186 -1.53 -3.26 -1.11
CA GLY A 186 -2.97 -3.48 -1.07
C GLY A 186 -3.61 -3.64 -2.45
N THR A 187 -3.11 -2.89 -3.44
CA THR A 187 -3.59 -3.00 -4.82
C THR A 187 -3.18 -4.33 -5.45
N GLU A 188 -1.98 -4.83 -5.14
CA GLU A 188 -1.53 -6.15 -5.60
C GLU A 188 -2.36 -7.28 -4.97
N VAL A 189 -2.67 -7.20 -3.67
CA VAL A 189 -3.57 -8.15 -3.01
C VAL A 189 -4.92 -8.22 -3.75
N LEU A 190 -5.54 -7.09 -4.06
CA LEU A 190 -6.80 -7.06 -4.80
C LEU A 190 -6.65 -7.67 -6.20
N LYS A 191 -5.56 -7.40 -6.90
CA LYS A 191 -5.31 -7.95 -8.24
C LYS A 191 -5.20 -9.49 -8.22
N VAL A 192 -4.42 -10.04 -7.30
CA VAL A 192 -4.20 -11.51 -7.24
C VAL A 192 -5.46 -12.25 -6.83
N LEU A 193 -6.26 -11.69 -5.92
CA LEU A 193 -7.54 -12.28 -5.50
C LEU A 193 -8.58 -12.31 -6.62
N THR A 194 -8.52 -11.38 -7.57
CA THR A 194 -9.41 -11.38 -8.75
C THR A 194 -8.89 -12.22 -9.90
N GLY A 195 -7.69 -12.77 -9.81
CA GLY A 195 -7.02 -13.47 -10.91
C GLY A 195 -6.65 -12.57 -12.09
N ALA A 196 -6.69 -11.25 -11.91
CA ALA A 196 -6.31 -10.28 -12.94
C ALA A 196 -4.80 -10.27 -13.16
N LYS A 197 -4.38 -10.01 -14.39
CA LYS A 197 -2.96 -9.97 -14.76
C LYS A 197 -2.44 -8.56 -15.01
N THR A 198 -3.35 -7.62 -15.30
CA THR A 198 -2.99 -6.28 -15.73
C THR A 198 -3.86 -5.23 -15.03
N TYR A 199 -3.28 -4.05 -14.87
CA TYR A 199 -4.00 -2.83 -14.50
C TYR A 199 -4.36 -2.02 -15.74
N ILE A 200 -5.45 -1.29 -15.67
CA ILE A 200 -5.81 -0.28 -16.67
C ILE A 200 -5.67 1.08 -16.00
N ILE A 201 -4.85 1.94 -16.57
CA ILE A 201 -4.60 3.30 -16.11
C ILE A 201 -5.27 4.24 -17.10
N THR A 202 -6.27 4.98 -16.67
CA THR A 202 -6.91 6.01 -17.50
C THR A 202 -6.30 7.37 -17.16
N THR A 203 -5.84 8.08 -18.18
CA THR A 203 -5.14 9.37 -18.04
C THR A 203 -5.77 10.44 -18.93
N ASN A 204 -5.52 11.68 -18.56
CA ASN A 204 -5.75 12.87 -19.41
C ASN A 204 -4.55 13.82 -19.31
N ASP A 205 -4.65 15.02 -19.87
CA ASP A 205 -3.55 16.01 -19.85
C ASP A 205 -3.14 16.47 -18.45
N ASN A 206 -3.98 16.25 -17.44
CA ASN A 206 -3.70 16.62 -16.05
C ASN A 206 -3.09 15.48 -15.21
N GLY A 207 -2.94 14.29 -15.78
CA GLY A 207 -2.38 13.11 -15.09
C GLY A 207 -3.33 11.91 -15.03
N ILE A 208 -3.06 11.01 -14.08
CA ILE A 208 -3.88 9.81 -13.86
C ILE A 208 -5.25 10.25 -13.32
N GLN A 209 -6.31 9.63 -13.83
CA GLN A 209 -7.70 9.89 -13.41
C GLN A 209 -8.28 8.74 -12.61
N GLU A 210 -8.02 7.52 -13.09
CA GLU A 210 -8.50 6.31 -12.45
C GLU A 210 -7.59 5.12 -12.76
N ILE A 211 -7.60 4.18 -11.86
CA ILE A 211 -6.93 2.89 -12.01
C ILE A 211 -7.96 1.79 -11.77
N SER A 212 -7.96 0.80 -12.64
CA SER A 212 -8.86 -0.34 -12.53
C SER A 212 -8.14 -1.66 -12.75
N VAL A 213 -8.72 -2.71 -12.19
CA VAL A 213 -8.32 -4.10 -12.38
C VAL A 213 -9.59 -4.90 -12.66
N ARG A 214 -9.47 -5.96 -13.45
CA ARG A 214 -10.62 -6.80 -13.79
C ARG A 214 -11.33 -7.31 -12.51
N GLY A 215 -12.65 -7.19 -12.48
CA GLY A 215 -13.49 -7.65 -11.36
C GLY A 215 -13.65 -6.63 -10.23
N ILE A 216 -12.98 -5.48 -10.31
CA ILE A 216 -13.12 -4.39 -9.35
C ILE A 216 -13.54 -3.10 -10.08
N PRO A 217 -14.50 -2.34 -9.55
CA PRO A 217 -14.85 -1.05 -10.13
C PRO A 217 -13.64 -0.11 -10.24
N PRO A 218 -13.58 0.77 -11.26
CA PRO A 218 -12.52 1.75 -11.39
C PRO A 218 -12.40 2.63 -10.14
N VAL A 219 -11.18 2.81 -9.66
CA VAL A 219 -10.87 3.64 -8.50
C VAL A 219 -10.38 5.00 -8.98
N LYS A 220 -11.13 6.06 -8.70
CA LYS A 220 -10.71 7.44 -8.97
C LYS A 220 -9.53 7.82 -8.09
N THR A 221 -8.57 8.50 -8.69
CA THR A 221 -7.32 8.92 -8.04
C THR A 221 -7.08 10.42 -8.23
N ASP A 222 -6.09 10.95 -7.53
CA ASP A 222 -5.51 12.24 -7.92
C ASP A 222 -4.59 12.06 -9.15
N SER A 223 -4.06 13.16 -9.66
CA SER A 223 -3.20 13.18 -10.86
C SER A 223 -1.92 12.34 -10.75
N LEU A 224 -1.52 11.98 -9.54
CA LEU A 224 -0.38 11.11 -9.25
C LEU A 224 -0.76 9.64 -9.06
N GLY A 225 -2.03 9.28 -9.23
CA GLY A 225 -2.50 7.90 -9.05
C GLY A 225 -2.69 7.50 -7.58
N ARG A 226 -2.88 8.49 -6.68
CA ARG A 226 -3.08 8.24 -5.26
C ARG A 226 -4.56 8.27 -4.90
N LYS A 227 -4.96 7.39 -3.99
CA LYS A 227 -6.30 7.32 -3.42
C LYS A 227 -6.29 7.86 -2.00
N TRP A 228 -7.27 8.70 -1.64
CA TRP A 228 -7.52 9.08 -0.27
C TRP A 228 -7.95 7.88 0.56
N ILE A 229 -7.35 7.72 1.74
CA ILE A 229 -7.67 6.66 2.69
C ILE A 229 -8.90 7.07 3.49
N SER A 230 -9.86 6.17 3.60
CA SER A 230 -10.90 6.23 4.62
C SER A 230 -10.50 5.25 5.72
N TRP A 231 -10.02 5.76 6.85
CA TRP A 231 -9.62 4.94 7.98
C TRP A 231 -10.82 4.23 8.57
N ILE A 232 -10.69 2.94 8.84
CA ILE A 232 -11.72 2.12 9.48
C ILE A 232 -11.16 1.56 10.79
N ASN A 233 -12.04 1.36 11.78
CA ASN A 233 -11.72 0.61 12.96
C ASN A 233 -11.91 -0.88 12.66
N THR A 234 -10.85 -1.58 12.34
CA THR A 234 -10.89 -3.03 12.11
C THR A 234 -10.53 -3.74 13.41
N PRO A 235 -11.34 -4.70 13.87
CA PRO A 235 -10.96 -5.55 14.98
C PRO A 235 -9.65 -6.27 14.67
N GLN A 236 -8.74 -6.28 15.61
CA GLN A 236 -7.49 -7.02 15.51
C GLN A 236 -7.71 -8.41 16.10
N THR A 237 -7.46 -9.45 15.32
CA THR A 237 -7.48 -10.84 15.80
C THR A 237 -6.04 -11.27 16.01
N ASN A 238 -5.72 -11.66 17.24
CA ASN A 238 -4.42 -12.20 17.60
C ASN A 238 -4.34 -13.68 17.15
N LEU A 239 -3.12 -14.17 16.84
CA LEU A 239 -2.87 -15.56 16.40
C LEU A 239 -3.22 -16.65 17.44
N LYS A 240 -3.78 -16.28 18.58
CA LYS A 240 -4.07 -17.21 19.72
C LYS A 240 -5.45 -17.85 19.71
N GLU A 241 -6.27 -17.69 18.68
CA GLU A 241 -7.57 -18.36 18.62
C GLU A 241 -7.66 -19.38 17.49
#